data_c0f30e564de0a09309cf63b56800f432
#
_entry.id   c0f30e564de0a09309cf63b56800f432
#
_cell.length_a   1.000
_cell.length_b   1.000
_cell.length_c   1.000
_cell.angle_alpha   90.00
_cell.angle_beta   90.00
_cell.angle_gamma   90.00
#
_symmetry.space_group_name_H-M   'P 1'
#
loop_
_entity.id
_entity.type
_entity.pdbx_description
1 polymer ?
#
loop_
_entity_poly.entity_id
_entity_poly.type
_entity_poly.pdbx_seq_one_letter_code
_entity_poly.pdbx_strand_id
1 'polypeptide(L)'
;MEPIHENFSYRHAVSGGADPVPALISHRRERLAADCSRCCGLCCTALYFSKAEGFPDDKEAGIPCAHLCEDFSCEVHSSLSGRRLKGCINYDCFGAGQTATEIVFQGKSWRQLPDPEEMFRVFFLELKLHEAMWYLEEAAILRPASALRPRIHAALTGLEKLADGSRQDLTEDGIHDRITAANDLLKETIRLTLDYAASQKLPSKKGGISRSARSHSASSHKTPGTNGAGPLRFLGYHFQGADLSAMDFSSSFLIAADLRGCRLFGTCFLGTDLRDADLKGADLRDAFFLTQMQINAAKGSRDTRLPSWLKMPDHWESGR
;
A
#
# COMPACT_ATOMS: atom_id res chain seq x y z
N MET A 1 13.67 -35.68 0.78
CA MET A 1 12.60 -35.15 -0.10
C MET A 1 12.50 -33.68 0.20
N GLU A 2 13.27 -32.88 -0.52
CA GLU A 2 13.26 -31.41 -0.40
C GLU A 2 11.96 -30.85 -0.93
N PRO A 3 11.39 -29.82 -0.30
CA PRO A 3 10.14 -29.23 -0.75
C PRO A 3 10.38 -28.46 -2.06
N ILE A 4 9.61 -28.81 -3.10
CA ILE A 4 9.54 -28.16 -4.43
C ILE A 4 8.94 -26.76 -4.29
N HIS A 5 9.55 -25.86 -3.50
CA HIS A 5 9.00 -24.52 -3.24
C HIS A 5 9.90 -23.36 -3.69
N GLU A 6 11.05 -23.61 -4.35
CA GLU A 6 11.99 -22.54 -4.65
C GLU A 6 11.79 -21.83 -6.00
N ASN A 7 10.81 -22.20 -6.85
CA ASN A 7 10.71 -21.68 -8.22
C ASN A 7 9.34 -21.11 -8.66
N PHE A 8 8.41 -20.81 -7.79
CA PHE A 8 7.11 -20.27 -8.17
C PHE A 8 6.84 -18.87 -7.64
N SER A 9 7.78 -17.94 -7.84
CA SER A 9 7.43 -16.53 -7.81
C SER A 9 6.71 -16.18 -9.12
N TYR A 10 5.45 -15.74 -9.09
CA TYR A 10 4.77 -15.21 -10.29
C TYR A 10 5.22 -13.79 -10.63
N ARG A 11 6.22 -13.28 -9.92
CA ARG A 11 7.01 -12.11 -10.28
C ARG A 11 8.22 -12.59 -11.08
N HIS A 12 8.64 -11.82 -12.07
CA HIS A 12 9.71 -12.22 -12.95
C HIS A 12 10.90 -12.86 -12.22
N ALA A 13 11.12 -14.15 -12.41
CA ALA A 13 12.45 -14.69 -12.43
C ALA A 13 13.11 -14.16 -13.70
N VAL A 14 14.14 -13.34 -13.57
CA VAL A 14 14.94 -12.82 -14.69
C VAL A 14 15.68 -14.00 -15.30
N SER A 15 15.07 -14.66 -16.29
CA SER A 15 15.77 -15.58 -17.15
C SER A 15 16.32 -14.79 -18.35
N GLY A 16 17.59 -14.40 -18.27
CA GLY A 16 18.54 -14.32 -19.37
C GLY A 16 18.19 -13.49 -20.62
N GLY A 17 17.39 -12.44 -20.54
CA GLY A 17 17.19 -11.48 -21.61
C GLY A 17 16.99 -10.10 -20.99
N ALA A 18 17.74 -9.10 -21.45
CA ALA A 18 17.63 -7.72 -20.95
C ALA A 18 16.25 -7.14 -21.29
N ASP A 19 15.26 -7.43 -20.44
CA ASP A 19 13.96 -6.77 -20.48
C ASP A 19 14.16 -5.38 -19.85
N PRO A 20 13.92 -4.26 -20.54
CA PRO A 20 14.11 -2.90 -20.02
C PRO A 20 13.17 -2.58 -18.84
N VAL A 21 12.19 -3.43 -18.57
CA VAL A 21 11.18 -3.28 -17.54
C VAL A 21 11.77 -3.13 -16.12
N PRO A 22 12.79 -3.88 -15.67
CA PRO A 22 13.31 -3.74 -14.31
C PRO A 22 13.95 -2.38 -14.02
N ALA A 23 14.67 -1.79 -14.98
CA ALA A 23 15.33 -0.49 -14.80
C ALA A 23 14.34 0.67 -14.74
N LEU A 24 13.31 0.63 -15.59
CA LEU A 24 12.26 1.65 -15.63
C LEU A 24 11.41 1.65 -14.35
N ILE A 25 11.08 0.45 -13.84
CA ILE A 25 10.37 0.26 -12.56
C ILE A 25 11.22 0.79 -11.40
N SER A 26 12.53 0.52 -11.38
CA SER A 26 13.43 1.02 -10.33
C SER A 26 13.39 2.55 -10.25
N HIS A 27 13.54 3.23 -11.37
CA HIS A 27 13.54 4.70 -11.42
C HIS A 27 12.20 5.32 -10.95
N ARG A 28 11.06 4.75 -11.39
CA ARG A 28 9.75 5.24 -10.94
C ARG A 28 9.52 4.97 -9.45
N ARG A 29 9.92 3.80 -8.95
CA ARG A 29 9.79 3.51 -7.52
C ARG A 29 10.64 4.41 -6.63
N GLU A 30 11.82 4.83 -7.08
CA GLU A 30 12.64 5.84 -6.39
C GLU A 30 11.89 7.18 -6.31
N ARG A 31 11.24 7.60 -7.40
CA ARG A 31 10.42 8.82 -7.42
C ARG A 31 9.20 8.70 -6.48
N LEU A 32 8.58 7.53 -6.41
CA LEU A 32 7.42 7.25 -5.56
C LEU A 32 7.80 6.93 -4.09
N ALA A 33 9.07 7.00 -3.73
CA ALA A 33 9.50 6.90 -2.34
C ALA A 33 9.43 8.28 -1.68
N ALA A 34 8.81 8.35 -0.50
CA ALA A 34 8.72 9.60 0.25
C ALA A 34 10.10 10.09 0.68
N ASP A 35 10.42 11.35 0.37
CA ASP A 35 11.61 12.06 0.80
C ASP A 35 11.23 13.37 1.47
N CYS A 36 11.15 13.36 2.80
CA CYS A 36 10.76 14.52 3.59
C CYS A 36 11.78 15.66 3.52
N SER A 37 13.05 15.39 3.17
CA SER A 37 14.08 16.42 3.02
C SER A 37 13.86 17.33 1.80
N ARG A 38 13.04 16.88 0.86
CA ARG A 38 12.70 17.58 -0.38
C ARG A 38 11.27 18.15 -0.37
N CYS A 39 10.60 18.08 0.77
CA CYS A 39 9.20 18.47 0.94
C CYS A 39 9.07 19.61 1.95
N CYS A 40 8.22 20.58 1.69
CA CYS A 40 7.95 21.66 2.64
C CYS A 40 6.95 21.27 3.77
N GLY A 41 6.97 20.01 4.20
CA GLY A 41 6.18 19.53 5.34
C GLY A 41 4.68 19.43 5.06
N LEU A 42 4.29 19.03 3.84
CA LEU A 42 2.89 19.05 3.40
C LEU A 42 2.02 18.09 4.22
N CYS A 43 2.44 16.84 4.42
CA CYS A 43 1.67 15.93 5.28
C CYS A 43 1.64 16.43 6.75
N CYS A 44 2.72 17.04 7.24
CA CYS A 44 2.78 17.59 8.58
C CYS A 44 1.84 18.78 8.80
N THR A 45 1.40 19.44 7.72
CA THR A 45 0.52 20.61 7.78
C THR A 45 -0.89 20.29 7.30
N ALA A 46 -1.04 19.73 6.10
CA ALA A 46 -2.33 19.53 5.46
C ALA A 46 -3.20 18.46 6.11
N LEU A 47 -2.61 17.43 6.77
CA LEU A 47 -3.37 16.34 7.35
C LEU A 47 -3.88 16.67 8.76
N TYR A 48 -5.03 16.07 9.12
CA TYR A 48 -5.48 15.96 10.51
C TYR A 48 -4.68 14.89 11.24
N PHE A 49 -4.29 15.15 12.50
CA PHE A 49 -3.66 14.16 13.38
C PHE A 49 -4.55 13.86 14.57
N SER A 50 -4.60 12.61 14.99
CA SER A 50 -5.42 12.16 16.10
C SER A 50 -4.61 11.60 17.26
N LYS A 51 -5.02 11.89 18.49
CA LYS A 51 -4.52 11.24 19.71
C LYS A 51 -4.58 9.72 19.63
N ALA A 52 -5.58 9.16 18.95
CA ALA A 52 -5.72 7.72 18.76
C ALA A 52 -4.57 7.11 17.96
N GLU A 53 -3.85 7.92 17.16
CA GLU A 53 -2.69 7.52 16.36
C GLU A 53 -1.35 7.81 17.05
N GLY A 54 -1.39 8.09 18.35
CA GLY A 54 -0.21 8.27 19.19
C GLY A 54 0.29 9.70 19.29
N PHE A 55 -0.43 10.68 18.74
CA PHE A 55 -0.10 12.09 18.92
C PHE A 55 -0.50 12.58 20.31
N PRO A 56 0.23 13.55 20.90
CA PRO A 56 -0.09 14.09 22.21
C PRO A 56 -1.43 14.83 22.22
N ASP A 57 -1.75 15.51 21.12
CA ASP A 57 -2.99 16.24 20.91
C ASP A 57 -3.53 16.05 19.50
N ASP A 58 -4.85 16.26 19.34
CA ASP A 58 -5.44 16.34 18.02
C ASP A 58 -4.96 17.63 17.34
N LYS A 59 -4.64 17.54 16.05
CA LYS A 59 -4.19 18.66 15.22
C LYS A 59 -5.12 18.81 14.02
N GLU A 60 -5.73 19.96 13.89
CA GLU A 60 -6.59 20.27 12.74
C GLU A 60 -5.80 20.27 11.42
N ALA A 61 -6.47 19.88 10.33
CA ALA A 61 -5.93 20.00 8.98
C ALA A 61 -5.59 21.47 8.67
N GLY A 62 -4.52 21.70 7.92
CA GLY A 62 -4.02 23.05 7.61
C GLY A 62 -3.19 23.71 8.71
N ILE A 63 -3.15 23.15 9.92
CA ILE A 63 -2.31 23.65 11.01
C ILE A 63 -0.97 22.87 11.02
N PRO A 64 0.19 23.53 11.07
CA PRO A 64 1.48 22.84 11.15
C PRO A 64 1.61 21.98 12.41
N CYS A 65 2.21 20.79 12.28
CA CYS A 65 2.60 19.96 13.41
C CYS A 65 3.58 20.72 14.32
N ALA A 66 3.45 20.57 15.65
CA ALA A 66 4.34 21.20 16.63
C ALA A 66 5.80 20.77 16.48
N HIS A 67 6.07 19.62 15.84
CA HIS A 67 7.41 19.09 15.59
C HIS A 67 7.99 19.52 14.22
N LEU A 68 7.27 20.32 13.44
CA LEU A 68 7.74 20.83 12.14
C LEU A 68 8.57 22.09 12.37
N CYS A 69 9.86 22.02 12.07
CA CYS A 69 10.79 23.13 12.18
C CYS A 69 10.57 24.22 11.11
N GLU A 70 11.26 25.34 11.25
CA GLU A 70 11.18 26.45 10.26
C GLU A 70 11.70 26.06 8.89
N ASP A 71 12.71 25.18 8.83
CA ASP A 71 13.29 24.61 7.62
C ASP A 71 12.52 23.42 7.05
N PHE A 72 11.32 23.16 7.57
CA PHE A 72 10.45 22.03 7.24
C PHE A 72 10.99 20.64 7.62
N SER A 73 12.10 20.54 8.34
CA SER A 73 12.54 19.29 8.95
C SER A 73 11.62 18.91 10.11
N CYS A 74 11.61 17.62 10.46
CA CYS A 74 10.89 17.13 11.62
C CYS A 74 11.87 16.84 12.76
N GLU A 75 11.77 17.56 13.89
CA GLU A 75 12.68 17.42 15.04
C GLU A 75 12.66 16.01 15.66
N VAL A 76 11.58 15.24 15.45
CA VAL A 76 11.39 13.90 16.02
C VAL A 76 11.46 12.78 14.99
N HIS A 77 11.81 13.06 13.73
CA HIS A 77 11.78 12.10 12.62
C HIS A 77 12.58 10.83 12.93
N SER A 78 13.76 10.95 13.50
CA SER A 78 14.61 9.80 13.86
C SER A 78 14.10 9.01 15.07
N SER A 79 13.11 9.52 15.79
CA SER A 79 12.58 8.91 17.04
C SER A 79 11.09 8.58 17.00
N LEU A 80 10.46 8.60 15.82
CA LEU A 80 9.03 8.34 15.65
C LEU A 80 8.58 7.03 16.30
N SER A 81 9.31 5.93 16.06
CA SER A 81 9.04 4.62 16.63
C SER A 81 9.14 4.61 18.17
N GLY A 82 10.20 5.23 18.72
CA GLY A 82 10.39 5.37 20.16
C GLY A 82 9.30 6.20 20.82
N ARG A 83 8.78 7.19 20.13
CA ARG A 83 7.67 8.05 20.58
C ARG A 83 6.29 7.47 20.31
N ARG A 84 6.21 6.35 19.61
CA ARG A 84 4.95 5.68 19.22
C ARG A 84 3.99 6.56 18.41
N LEU A 85 4.52 7.45 17.58
CA LEU A 85 3.74 8.31 16.70
C LEU A 85 3.26 7.49 15.49
N LYS A 86 2.27 6.63 15.72
CA LYS A 86 1.75 5.66 14.74
C LYS A 86 1.28 6.35 13.46
N GLY A 87 0.62 7.49 13.57
CA GLY A 87 0.15 8.23 12.40
C GLY A 87 1.27 8.57 11.42
N CYS A 88 2.44 9.02 11.91
CA CYS A 88 3.60 9.28 11.04
C CYS A 88 4.30 8.01 10.55
N ILE A 89 4.43 6.98 11.42
CA ILE A 89 5.09 5.71 11.06
C ILE A 89 4.31 4.97 9.98
N ASN A 90 2.98 5.02 10.06
CA ASN A 90 2.08 4.29 9.17
C ASN A 90 1.69 5.10 7.93
N TYR A 91 2.16 6.33 7.76
CA TYR A 91 1.82 7.18 6.63
C TYR A 91 2.92 7.15 5.56
N ASP A 92 2.52 7.09 4.31
CA ASP A 92 3.38 7.26 3.14
C ASP A 92 2.68 8.18 2.13
N CYS A 93 3.36 9.21 1.65
CA CYS A 93 2.83 10.08 0.62
C CYS A 93 3.21 9.62 -0.80
N PHE A 94 3.87 8.49 -0.94
CA PHE A 94 4.35 7.97 -2.24
C PHE A 94 5.13 9.03 -3.05
N GLY A 95 5.86 9.93 -2.39
CA GLY A 95 6.61 11.00 -3.06
C GLY A 95 5.77 12.22 -3.48
N ALA A 96 4.47 12.25 -3.23
CA ALA A 96 3.61 13.37 -3.61
C ALA A 96 4.03 14.71 -2.99
N GLY A 97 4.57 14.67 -1.76
CA GLY A 97 5.03 15.88 -1.06
C GLY A 97 6.17 16.59 -1.76
N GLN A 98 7.22 15.85 -2.14
CA GLN A 98 8.34 16.42 -2.87
C GLN A 98 7.96 16.83 -4.30
N THR A 99 7.11 16.07 -4.99
CA THR A 99 6.63 16.42 -6.32
C THR A 99 5.84 17.73 -6.29
N ALA A 100 4.88 17.89 -5.39
CA ALA A 100 4.16 19.14 -5.21
C ALA A 100 5.13 20.31 -4.92
N THR A 101 6.08 20.12 -3.97
CA THR A 101 7.02 21.19 -3.58
C THR A 101 7.95 21.58 -4.73
N GLU A 102 8.70 20.62 -5.29
CA GLU A 102 9.79 20.91 -6.22
C GLU A 102 9.32 21.15 -7.66
N ILE A 103 8.34 20.34 -8.12
CA ILE A 103 7.92 20.36 -9.52
C ILE A 103 6.77 21.33 -9.71
N VAL A 104 5.63 21.09 -9.03
CA VAL A 104 4.41 21.88 -9.29
C VAL A 104 4.55 23.32 -8.80
N PHE A 105 5.12 23.52 -7.61
CA PHE A 105 5.34 24.86 -7.02
C PHE A 105 6.77 25.37 -7.16
N GLN A 106 7.64 24.67 -7.92
CA GLN A 106 8.99 25.14 -8.30
C GLN A 106 9.85 25.54 -7.09
N GLY A 107 9.81 24.72 -6.03
CA GLY A 107 10.57 24.95 -4.79
C GLY A 107 9.96 25.97 -3.82
N LYS A 108 8.81 26.56 -4.14
CA LYS A 108 8.09 27.44 -3.20
C LYS A 108 7.42 26.60 -2.12
N SER A 109 7.48 27.08 -0.89
CA SER A 109 6.73 26.49 0.23
C SER A 109 5.33 27.11 0.35
N TRP A 110 4.43 26.42 1.04
CA TRP A 110 3.10 26.92 1.36
C TRP A 110 3.12 28.23 2.16
N ARG A 111 4.18 28.49 2.96
CA ARG A 111 4.37 29.77 3.70
C ARG A 111 4.62 30.96 2.78
N GLN A 112 5.04 30.74 1.54
CA GLN A 112 5.35 31.80 0.57
C GLN A 112 4.18 32.06 -0.41
N LEU A 113 3.10 31.28 -0.29
CA LEU A 113 1.94 31.45 -1.16
C LEU A 113 0.92 32.39 -0.54
N PRO A 114 0.22 33.19 -1.35
CA PRO A 114 -0.90 33.99 -0.89
C PRO A 114 -2.06 33.14 -0.35
N ASP A 115 -2.25 31.94 -0.93
CA ASP A 115 -3.23 30.93 -0.52
C ASP A 115 -2.52 29.56 -0.33
N PRO A 116 -2.19 29.19 0.91
CA PRO A 116 -1.61 27.88 1.21
C PRO A 116 -2.51 26.69 0.86
N GLU A 117 -3.84 26.86 0.91
CA GLU A 117 -4.82 25.79 0.64
C GLU A 117 -4.71 25.27 -0.79
N GLU A 118 -4.30 26.12 -1.75
CA GLU A 118 -4.03 25.69 -3.12
C GLU A 118 -2.96 24.57 -3.14
N MET A 119 -1.88 24.73 -2.36
CA MET A 119 -0.81 23.73 -2.29
C MET A 119 -1.25 22.45 -1.59
N PHE A 120 -2.08 22.57 -0.55
CA PHE A 120 -2.62 21.40 0.14
C PHE A 120 -3.58 20.62 -0.77
N ARG A 121 -4.44 21.29 -1.53
CA ARG A 121 -5.27 20.66 -2.54
C ARG A 121 -4.45 19.92 -3.58
N VAL A 122 -3.43 20.56 -4.15
CA VAL A 122 -2.52 19.94 -5.11
C VAL A 122 -1.83 18.72 -4.52
N PHE A 123 -1.34 18.81 -3.29
CA PHE A 123 -0.73 17.66 -2.59
C PHE A 123 -1.66 16.45 -2.53
N PHE A 124 -2.95 16.64 -2.24
CA PHE A 124 -3.91 15.52 -2.22
C PHE A 124 -4.19 14.95 -3.62
N LEU A 125 -4.16 15.76 -4.66
CA LEU A 125 -4.31 15.29 -6.03
C LEU A 125 -3.08 14.49 -6.47
N GLU A 126 -1.88 14.99 -6.16
CA GLU A 126 -0.62 14.27 -6.38
C GLU A 126 -0.60 12.93 -5.62
N LEU A 127 -1.07 12.91 -4.39
CA LEU A 127 -1.16 11.66 -3.60
C LEU A 127 -1.99 10.60 -4.32
N LYS A 128 -3.16 10.98 -4.89
CA LYS A 128 -4.01 10.05 -5.67
C LYS A 128 -3.29 9.53 -6.93
N LEU A 129 -2.57 10.40 -7.64
CA LEU A 129 -1.80 10.02 -8.84
C LEU A 129 -0.65 9.07 -8.48
N HIS A 130 0.11 9.40 -7.46
CA HIS A 130 1.27 8.64 -7.00
C HIS A 130 0.88 7.26 -6.46
N GLU A 131 -0.19 7.17 -5.68
CA GLU A 131 -0.72 5.89 -5.21
C GLU A 131 -1.16 5.00 -6.38
N ALA A 132 -1.86 5.56 -7.38
CA ALA A 132 -2.25 4.81 -8.57
C ALA A 132 -1.02 4.32 -9.36
N MET A 133 0.00 5.16 -9.52
CA MET A 133 1.26 4.77 -10.15
C MET A 133 1.97 3.66 -9.37
N TRP A 134 2.00 3.73 -8.03
CA TRP A 134 2.59 2.70 -7.17
C TRP A 134 2.00 1.31 -7.44
N TYR A 135 0.67 1.22 -7.48
CA TYR A 135 -0.01 -0.05 -7.77
C TYR A 135 0.16 -0.50 -9.22
N LEU A 136 0.14 0.41 -10.19
CA LEU A 136 0.37 0.06 -11.60
C LEU A 136 1.80 -0.42 -11.85
N GLU A 137 2.81 0.12 -11.17
CA GLU A 137 4.19 -0.39 -11.21
C GLU A 137 4.26 -1.85 -10.75
N GLU A 138 3.55 -2.20 -9.69
CA GLU A 138 3.47 -3.59 -9.26
C GLU A 138 2.68 -4.44 -10.27
N ALA A 139 1.56 -3.95 -10.81
CA ALA A 139 0.79 -4.64 -11.84
C ALA A 139 1.63 -4.99 -13.08
N ALA A 140 2.54 -4.11 -13.50
CA ALA A 140 3.39 -4.31 -14.67
C ALA A 140 4.34 -5.51 -14.55
N ILE A 141 4.73 -5.89 -13.32
CA ILE A 141 5.64 -7.03 -13.06
C ILE A 141 4.93 -8.34 -12.80
N LEU A 142 3.62 -8.35 -12.60
CA LEU A 142 2.86 -9.57 -12.35
C LEU A 142 2.73 -10.38 -13.65
N ARG A 143 3.32 -11.59 -13.69
CA ARG A 143 3.30 -12.49 -14.86
C ARG A 143 1.90 -12.80 -15.39
N PRO A 144 0.90 -13.09 -14.53
CA PRO A 144 -0.45 -13.37 -15.01
C PRO A 144 -1.08 -12.21 -15.80
N ALA A 145 -0.67 -10.98 -15.50
CA ALA A 145 -1.15 -9.76 -16.15
C ALA A 145 -0.23 -9.28 -17.29
N SER A 146 0.73 -10.08 -17.74
CA SER A 146 1.73 -9.66 -18.74
C SER A 146 1.13 -9.12 -20.05
N ALA A 147 -0.03 -9.61 -20.47
CA ALA A 147 -0.74 -9.10 -21.64
C ALA A 147 -1.24 -7.66 -21.47
N LEU A 148 -1.39 -7.18 -20.24
CA LEU A 148 -1.83 -5.82 -19.93
C LEU A 148 -0.68 -4.80 -19.91
N ARG A 149 0.59 -5.23 -19.92
CA ARG A 149 1.76 -4.35 -19.79
C ARG A 149 1.74 -3.13 -20.71
N PRO A 150 1.44 -3.25 -22.03
CA PRO A 150 1.42 -2.07 -22.88
C PRO A 150 0.39 -1.03 -22.43
N ARG A 151 -0.79 -1.47 -21.96
CA ARG A 151 -1.84 -0.60 -21.45
C ARG A 151 -1.44 0.02 -20.11
N ILE A 152 -0.81 -0.76 -19.22
CA ILE A 152 -0.30 -0.30 -17.92
C ILE A 152 0.78 0.76 -18.13
N HIS A 153 1.75 0.53 -19.04
CA HIS A 153 2.79 1.52 -19.32
C HIS A 153 2.24 2.82 -19.93
N ALA A 154 1.24 2.72 -20.81
CA ALA A 154 0.58 3.91 -21.35
C ALA A 154 -0.15 4.70 -20.23
N ALA A 155 -0.83 4.01 -19.31
CA ALA A 155 -1.46 4.63 -18.13
C ALA A 155 -0.44 5.30 -17.22
N LEU A 156 0.66 4.62 -16.88
CA LEU A 156 1.76 5.17 -16.07
C LEU A 156 2.33 6.45 -16.70
N THR A 157 2.65 6.42 -18.00
CA THR A 157 3.15 7.61 -18.71
C THR A 157 2.15 8.76 -18.70
N GLY A 158 0.85 8.44 -18.81
CA GLY A 158 -0.22 9.44 -18.72
C GLY A 158 -0.35 10.08 -17.33
N LEU A 159 -0.21 9.28 -16.28
CA LEU A 159 -0.22 9.77 -14.89
C LEU A 159 1.03 10.58 -14.55
N GLU A 160 2.22 10.12 -14.97
CA GLU A 160 3.48 10.88 -14.82
C GLU A 160 3.41 12.25 -15.48
N LYS A 161 2.94 12.30 -16.74
CA LYS A 161 2.79 13.56 -17.44
C LYS A 161 1.86 14.53 -16.72
N LEU A 162 0.82 14.03 -16.06
CA LEU A 162 -0.11 14.84 -15.30
C LEU A 162 0.52 15.32 -13.98
N ALA A 163 1.22 14.45 -13.25
CA ALA A 163 1.93 14.79 -12.02
C ALA A 163 3.10 15.78 -12.26
N ASP A 164 3.72 15.75 -13.44
CA ASP A 164 4.75 16.73 -13.84
C ASP A 164 4.16 17.99 -14.49
N GLY A 165 2.84 18.05 -14.59
CA GLY A 165 2.11 19.13 -15.24
C GLY A 165 2.04 20.41 -14.41
N SER A 166 1.31 21.38 -14.94
CA SER A 166 1.07 22.63 -14.23
C SER A 166 -0.02 22.43 -13.15
N ARG A 167 0.00 23.28 -12.11
CA ARG A 167 -1.04 23.26 -11.08
C ARG A 167 -2.46 23.51 -11.60
N GLN A 168 -2.59 24.16 -12.79
CA GLN A 168 -3.86 24.37 -13.47
C GLN A 168 -4.44 23.06 -14.03
N ASP A 169 -3.58 22.11 -14.42
CA ASP A 169 -3.98 20.79 -14.92
C ASP A 169 -4.39 19.82 -13.80
N LEU A 170 -3.92 20.09 -12.58
CA LEU A 170 -4.20 19.30 -11.39
C LEU A 170 -5.53 19.71 -10.75
N THR A 171 -6.62 19.20 -11.31
CA THR A 171 -7.99 19.37 -10.81
C THR A 171 -8.64 18.01 -10.55
N GLU A 172 -9.68 17.95 -9.71
CA GLU A 172 -10.41 16.69 -9.46
C GLU A 172 -10.93 16.09 -10.78
N ASP A 173 -11.54 16.90 -11.65
CA ASP A 173 -12.05 16.45 -12.94
C ASP A 173 -10.90 16.03 -13.88
N GLY A 174 -9.79 16.78 -13.90
CA GLY A 174 -8.64 16.51 -14.75
C GLY A 174 -7.97 15.16 -14.47
N ILE A 175 -7.98 14.71 -13.21
CA ILE A 175 -7.39 13.41 -12.81
C ILE A 175 -8.40 12.26 -12.85
N HIS A 176 -9.72 12.54 -12.77
CA HIS A 176 -10.78 11.54 -12.60
C HIS A 176 -10.74 10.41 -13.61
N ASP A 177 -10.71 10.74 -14.90
CA ASP A 177 -10.71 9.74 -15.97
C ASP A 177 -9.45 8.88 -15.94
N ARG A 178 -8.30 9.48 -15.58
CA ARG A 178 -7.02 8.77 -15.48
C ARG A 178 -6.99 7.78 -14.33
N ILE A 179 -7.50 8.20 -13.17
CA ILE A 179 -7.62 7.34 -11.99
C ILE A 179 -8.64 6.21 -12.25
N THR A 180 -9.76 6.52 -12.92
CA THR A 180 -10.76 5.51 -13.28
C THR A 180 -10.15 4.45 -14.22
N ALA A 181 -9.43 4.88 -15.26
CA ALA A 181 -8.76 3.95 -16.18
C ALA A 181 -7.67 3.10 -15.48
N ALA A 182 -6.92 3.70 -14.55
CA ALA A 182 -5.95 2.97 -13.72
C ALA A 182 -6.63 1.91 -12.86
N ASN A 183 -7.73 2.26 -12.19
CA ASN A 183 -8.51 1.33 -11.37
C ASN A 183 -9.07 0.15 -12.18
N ASP A 184 -9.50 0.37 -13.41
CA ASP A 184 -10.00 -0.72 -14.26
C ASP A 184 -8.87 -1.67 -14.69
N LEU A 185 -7.66 -1.16 -14.96
CA LEU A 185 -6.47 -1.98 -15.18
C LEU A 185 -6.09 -2.79 -13.94
N LEU A 186 -6.18 -2.19 -12.75
CA LEU A 186 -5.91 -2.90 -11.49
C LEU A 186 -6.92 -4.01 -11.25
N LYS A 187 -8.23 -3.78 -11.46
CA LYS A 187 -9.27 -4.83 -11.36
C LYS A 187 -9.00 -5.99 -12.33
N GLU A 188 -8.65 -5.70 -13.58
CA GLU A 188 -8.30 -6.73 -14.56
C GLU A 188 -7.05 -7.51 -14.15
N THR A 189 -6.03 -6.83 -13.63
CA THR A 189 -4.81 -7.44 -13.07
C THR A 189 -5.12 -8.35 -11.89
N ILE A 190 -5.96 -7.89 -10.95
CA ILE A 190 -6.39 -8.68 -9.78
C ILE A 190 -7.04 -9.97 -10.26
N ARG A 191 -8.04 -9.88 -11.14
CA ARG A 191 -8.75 -11.05 -11.66
C ARG A 191 -7.78 -12.07 -12.26
N LEU A 192 -6.89 -11.66 -13.17
CA LEU A 192 -5.92 -12.55 -13.82
C LEU A 192 -4.95 -13.19 -12.82
N THR A 193 -4.52 -12.43 -11.81
CA THR A 193 -3.58 -12.92 -10.80
C THR A 193 -4.23 -13.90 -9.84
N LEU A 194 -5.47 -13.64 -9.42
CA LEU A 194 -6.24 -14.56 -8.57
C LEU A 194 -6.58 -15.85 -9.30
N ASP A 195 -7.02 -15.79 -10.57
CA ASP A 195 -7.32 -16.96 -11.40
C ASP A 195 -6.06 -17.84 -11.54
N TYR A 196 -4.91 -17.22 -11.80
CA TYR A 196 -3.63 -17.93 -11.86
C TYR A 196 -3.27 -18.58 -10.51
N ALA A 197 -3.33 -17.83 -9.41
CA ALA A 197 -3.01 -18.33 -8.08
C ALA A 197 -3.96 -19.49 -7.67
N ALA A 198 -5.23 -19.40 -8.01
CA ALA A 198 -6.20 -20.46 -7.76
C ALA A 198 -5.85 -21.75 -8.56
N SER A 199 -5.38 -21.60 -9.79
CA SER A 199 -4.95 -22.74 -10.62
C SER A 199 -3.69 -23.44 -10.08
N GLN A 200 -2.85 -22.72 -9.33
CA GLN A 200 -1.64 -23.25 -8.71
C GLN A 200 -1.88 -23.86 -7.31
N LYS A 201 -3.10 -23.76 -6.79
CA LYS A 201 -3.45 -24.37 -5.51
C LYS A 201 -3.30 -25.89 -5.59
N LEU A 202 -2.25 -26.40 -4.94
CA LEU A 202 -2.12 -27.84 -4.70
C LEU A 202 -3.33 -28.29 -3.83
N PRO A 203 -3.92 -29.49 -4.08
CA PRO A 203 -4.96 -30.02 -3.22
C PRO A 203 -4.41 -30.09 -1.79
N SER A 204 -4.88 -29.21 -0.90
CA SER A 204 -4.43 -29.16 0.48
C SER A 204 -4.83 -30.47 1.15
N LYS A 205 -3.88 -31.18 1.75
CA LYS A 205 -4.18 -32.22 2.73
C LYS A 205 -4.95 -31.55 3.86
N LYS A 206 -6.28 -31.64 3.80
CA LYS A 206 -7.27 -31.29 4.84
C LYS A 206 -6.80 -30.22 5.86
N GLY A 207 -6.93 -28.98 5.50
CA GLY A 207 -6.87 -27.81 6.37
C GLY A 207 -7.89 -26.80 5.87
N GLY A 208 -9.16 -27.24 5.74
CA GLY A 208 -10.28 -26.31 5.54
C GLY A 208 -10.37 -25.39 6.73
N ILE A 209 -10.85 -24.18 6.53
CA ILE A 209 -11.21 -23.22 7.59
C ILE A 209 -11.78 -23.99 8.78
N SER A 210 -10.99 -24.09 9.85
CA SER A 210 -11.34 -24.90 11.01
C SER A 210 -12.72 -24.47 11.51
N ARG A 211 -13.60 -25.45 11.76
CA ARG A 211 -14.93 -25.20 12.34
C ARG A 211 -14.90 -24.46 13.69
N SER A 212 -13.73 -24.28 14.29
CA SER A 212 -13.54 -23.52 15.52
C SER A 212 -13.68 -21.99 15.36
N ALA A 213 -13.67 -21.45 14.12
CA ALA A 213 -13.96 -20.05 13.84
C ALA A 213 -15.46 -19.69 13.97
N ARG A 214 -16.29 -20.61 14.50
CA ARG A 214 -17.76 -20.45 14.55
C ARG A 214 -18.34 -20.11 15.92
N SER A 215 -17.59 -19.64 16.87
CA SER A 215 -18.18 -19.26 18.15
C SER A 215 -17.80 -17.87 18.58
N HIS A 216 -18.52 -16.87 18.13
CA HIS A 216 -19.10 -15.77 18.91
C HIS A 216 -19.93 -14.89 17.95
N SER A 217 -21.25 -14.95 18.16
CA SER A 217 -22.31 -14.24 17.42
C SER A 217 -22.49 -14.62 15.94
N ALA A 218 -23.15 -15.75 15.72
CA ALA A 218 -23.62 -16.17 14.43
C ALA A 218 -24.84 -15.36 14.00
N SER A 219 -24.67 -14.53 12.99
CA SER A 219 -25.68 -14.42 11.95
C SER A 219 -25.09 -15.06 10.70
N SER A 220 -25.86 -15.95 10.09
CA SER A 220 -25.51 -16.81 8.99
C SER A 220 -24.82 -16.07 7.84
N HIS A 221 -23.49 -16.16 7.74
CA HIS A 221 -22.75 -15.68 6.58
C HIS A 221 -22.11 -16.87 5.88
N LYS A 222 -22.63 -17.19 4.71
CA LYS A 222 -21.97 -18.01 3.68
C LYS A 222 -20.59 -17.45 3.44
N THR A 223 -19.59 -18.31 3.19
CA THR A 223 -18.30 -17.91 2.59
C THR A 223 -18.58 -16.85 1.53
N PRO A 224 -17.93 -15.66 1.58
CA PRO A 224 -18.19 -14.62 0.61
C PRO A 224 -17.70 -15.11 -0.76
N GLY A 225 -18.60 -15.64 -1.54
CA GLY A 225 -18.42 -15.82 -2.96
C GLY A 225 -18.45 -14.43 -3.60
N THR A 226 -17.60 -14.22 -4.55
CA THR A 226 -17.36 -13.04 -5.37
C THR A 226 -18.58 -12.57 -6.17
N ASN A 227 -19.65 -12.11 -5.53
CA ASN A 227 -20.75 -11.45 -6.23
C ASN A 227 -21.34 -10.35 -5.36
N GLY A 228 -20.79 -9.16 -5.55
CA GLY A 228 -21.45 -7.88 -5.34
C GLY A 228 -21.85 -7.57 -3.91
N ALA A 229 -21.13 -6.65 -3.26
CA ALA A 229 -21.62 -5.70 -2.29
C ALA A 229 -20.61 -5.38 -1.18
N GLY A 230 -19.95 -4.28 -1.28
CA GLY A 230 -19.28 -3.60 -0.18
C GLY A 230 -17.99 -4.25 0.34
N PRO A 231 -17.16 -3.52 1.07
CA PRO A 231 -15.92 -4.03 1.61
C PRO A 231 -16.18 -5.19 2.58
N LEU A 232 -15.42 -6.28 2.43
CA LEU A 232 -15.47 -7.40 3.36
C LEU A 232 -14.96 -6.95 4.74
N ARG A 233 -15.72 -7.27 5.80
CA ARG A 233 -15.40 -6.84 7.16
C ARG A 233 -14.95 -8.03 7.98
N PHE A 234 -13.65 -8.11 8.25
CA PHE A 234 -13.02 -9.15 9.06
C PHE A 234 -12.37 -8.60 10.33
N LEU A 235 -13.01 -7.60 10.93
CA LEU A 235 -12.53 -6.96 12.16
C LEU A 235 -12.34 -8.00 13.27
N GLY A 236 -11.11 -8.19 13.76
CA GLY A 236 -10.76 -9.15 14.79
C GLY A 236 -10.99 -10.61 14.41
N TYR A 237 -11.13 -10.94 13.13
CA TYR A 237 -11.41 -12.30 12.67
C TYR A 237 -10.20 -13.23 12.86
N HIS A 238 -10.45 -14.50 13.18
CA HIS A 238 -9.39 -15.48 13.44
C HIS A 238 -9.15 -16.37 12.21
N PHE A 239 -8.04 -16.13 11.51
CA PHE A 239 -7.58 -16.93 10.37
C PHE A 239 -6.35 -17.79 10.69
N GLN A 240 -5.86 -17.80 11.92
CA GLN A 240 -4.59 -18.40 12.31
C GLN A 240 -4.32 -19.74 11.62
N GLY A 241 -3.17 -19.82 10.93
CA GLY A 241 -2.69 -21.03 10.22
C GLY A 241 -3.51 -21.41 8.99
N ALA A 242 -4.46 -20.58 8.54
CA ALA A 242 -5.26 -20.87 7.37
C ALA A 242 -4.47 -20.72 6.05
N ASP A 243 -4.84 -21.50 5.04
CA ASP A 243 -4.45 -21.25 3.66
C ASP A 243 -5.44 -20.27 3.01
N LEU A 244 -5.03 -19.01 2.93
CA LEU A 244 -5.78 -17.90 2.32
C LEU A 244 -5.27 -17.58 0.90
N SER A 245 -4.53 -18.49 0.29
CA SER A 245 -4.01 -18.30 -1.07
C SER A 245 -5.13 -17.98 -2.06
N ALA A 246 -4.87 -17.07 -2.99
CA ALA A 246 -5.80 -16.60 -4.00
C ALA A 246 -7.09 -15.93 -3.43
N MET A 247 -7.01 -15.38 -2.22
CA MET A 247 -8.10 -14.57 -1.67
C MET A 247 -8.01 -13.13 -2.15
N ASP A 248 -9.16 -12.53 -2.41
CA ASP A 248 -9.27 -11.10 -2.69
C ASP A 248 -9.70 -10.36 -1.41
N PHE A 249 -8.76 -9.63 -0.81
CA PHE A 249 -9.02 -8.73 0.31
C PHE A 249 -9.03 -7.26 -0.11
N SER A 250 -9.09 -6.97 -1.43
CA SER A 250 -9.11 -5.58 -1.90
C SER A 250 -10.21 -4.78 -1.20
N SER A 251 -9.86 -3.57 -0.75
CA SER A 251 -10.74 -2.65 -0.01
C SER A 251 -11.42 -3.25 1.23
N SER A 252 -10.85 -4.30 1.83
CA SER A 252 -11.40 -5.00 3.00
C SER A 252 -10.86 -4.45 4.31
N PHE A 253 -11.62 -4.61 5.40
CA PHE A 253 -11.18 -4.28 6.76
C PHE A 253 -10.71 -5.54 7.49
N LEU A 254 -9.38 -5.72 7.61
CA LEU A 254 -8.73 -6.78 8.40
C LEU A 254 -8.16 -6.23 9.72
N ILE A 255 -8.74 -5.14 10.23
CA ILE A 255 -8.30 -4.48 11.46
C ILE A 255 -8.30 -5.49 12.62
N ALA A 256 -7.16 -5.62 13.32
CA ALA A 256 -6.94 -6.54 14.42
C ALA A 256 -7.23 -8.02 14.09
N ALA A 257 -7.28 -8.42 12.82
CA ALA A 257 -7.45 -9.82 12.42
C ALA A 257 -6.22 -10.66 12.80
N ASP A 258 -6.46 -11.90 13.20
CA ASP A 258 -5.41 -12.88 13.49
C ASP A 258 -5.04 -13.67 12.23
N LEU A 259 -3.96 -13.25 11.58
CA LEU A 259 -3.41 -13.86 10.36
C LEU A 259 -2.12 -14.65 10.66
N ARG A 260 -1.85 -14.98 11.92
CA ARG A 260 -0.62 -15.68 12.33
C ARG A 260 -0.45 -16.99 11.58
N GLY A 261 0.75 -17.17 11.01
CA GLY A 261 1.11 -18.39 10.29
C GLY A 261 0.28 -18.68 9.05
N CYS A 262 -0.50 -17.71 8.54
CA CYS A 262 -1.27 -17.89 7.32
C CYS A 262 -0.38 -17.99 6.10
N ARG A 263 -0.84 -18.78 5.13
CA ARG A 263 -0.31 -18.80 3.78
C ARG A 263 -1.11 -17.85 2.89
N LEU A 264 -0.43 -16.88 2.27
CA LEU A 264 -1.06 -15.79 1.54
C LEU A 264 -0.56 -15.71 0.08
N PHE A 265 -0.29 -16.87 -0.53
CA PHE A 265 0.17 -16.96 -1.92
C PHE A 265 -0.88 -16.42 -2.89
N GLY A 266 -0.52 -15.41 -3.69
CA GLY A 266 -1.42 -14.80 -4.66
C GLY A 266 -2.64 -14.14 -4.02
N THR A 267 -2.52 -13.66 -2.80
CA THR A 267 -3.56 -12.92 -2.09
C THR A 267 -3.45 -11.44 -2.41
N CYS A 268 -4.57 -10.81 -2.75
CA CYS A 268 -4.67 -9.38 -3.05
C CYS A 268 -4.91 -8.57 -1.79
N PHE A 269 -4.14 -7.49 -1.60
CA PHE A 269 -4.29 -6.55 -0.49
C PHE A 269 -4.49 -5.08 -0.94
N LEU A 270 -4.95 -4.85 -2.18
CA LEU A 270 -5.20 -3.49 -2.68
C LEU A 270 -6.14 -2.72 -1.76
N GLY A 271 -5.65 -1.64 -1.13
CA GLY A 271 -6.46 -0.80 -0.24
C GLY A 271 -7.01 -1.53 0.99
N THR A 272 -6.42 -2.65 1.40
CA THR A 272 -6.82 -3.39 2.61
C THR A 272 -6.37 -2.65 3.87
N ASP A 273 -7.25 -2.50 4.85
CA ASP A 273 -6.90 -1.96 6.17
C ASP A 273 -6.37 -3.07 7.08
N LEU A 274 -5.06 -3.07 7.30
CA LEU A 274 -4.32 -4.04 8.14
C LEU A 274 -3.96 -3.48 9.52
N ARG A 275 -4.55 -2.39 9.98
CA ARG A 275 -4.24 -1.80 11.29
C ARG A 275 -4.40 -2.82 12.40
N ASP A 276 -3.33 -2.97 13.22
CA ASP A 276 -3.27 -3.93 14.33
C ASP A 276 -3.48 -5.42 13.96
N ALA A 277 -3.55 -5.80 12.67
CA ALA A 277 -3.60 -7.19 12.24
C ALA A 277 -2.33 -7.94 12.68
N ASP A 278 -2.47 -9.18 13.16
CA ASP A 278 -1.33 -10.00 13.59
C ASP A 278 -0.85 -10.92 12.46
N LEU A 279 0.29 -10.57 11.85
CA LEU A 279 0.93 -11.25 10.72
C LEU A 279 2.11 -12.14 11.17
N LYS A 280 2.30 -12.40 12.47
CA LYS A 280 3.45 -13.19 12.97
C LYS A 280 3.53 -14.55 12.30
N GLY A 281 4.68 -14.84 11.68
CA GLY A 281 4.94 -16.10 10.98
C GLY A 281 4.13 -16.30 9.69
N ALA A 282 3.36 -15.30 9.23
CA ALA A 282 2.64 -15.37 7.96
C ALA A 282 3.59 -15.32 6.75
N ASP A 283 3.22 -15.99 5.67
CA ASP A 283 3.97 -15.98 4.41
C ASP A 283 3.27 -15.09 3.37
N LEU A 284 3.78 -13.84 3.23
CA LEU A 284 3.29 -12.82 2.31
C LEU A 284 4.20 -12.62 1.08
N ARG A 285 5.23 -13.46 0.89
CA ARG A 285 6.24 -13.26 -0.19
C ARG A 285 5.62 -13.09 -1.57
N ASP A 286 4.54 -13.78 -1.80
CA ASP A 286 3.79 -13.77 -3.06
C ASP A 286 2.40 -13.10 -2.92
N ALA A 287 2.13 -12.39 -1.85
CA ALA A 287 0.99 -11.48 -1.78
C ALA A 287 1.25 -10.26 -2.67
N PHE A 288 0.21 -9.63 -3.18
CA PHE A 288 0.36 -8.50 -4.10
C PHE A 288 -0.49 -7.30 -3.70
N PHE A 289 -0.09 -6.12 -4.19
CA PHE A 289 -0.65 -4.82 -3.82
C PHE A 289 -0.57 -4.52 -2.34
N LEU A 290 0.53 -4.93 -1.72
CA LEU A 290 0.90 -4.53 -0.37
C LEU A 290 1.76 -3.26 -0.40
N THR A 291 1.50 -2.37 0.55
CA THR A 291 2.28 -1.16 0.77
C THR A 291 3.07 -1.22 2.08
N GLN A 292 4.12 -0.40 2.19
CA GLN A 292 4.85 -0.27 3.45
C GLN A 292 3.97 0.26 4.58
N MET A 293 3.01 1.16 4.27
CA MET A 293 2.01 1.65 5.22
C MET A 293 1.23 0.51 5.89
N GLN A 294 0.69 -0.41 5.07
CA GLN A 294 -0.07 -1.56 5.58
C GLN A 294 0.77 -2.44 6.51
N ILE A 295 2.04 -2.69 6.13
CA ILE A 295 2.97 -3.50 6.93
C ILE A 295 3.36 -2.77 8.22
N ASN A 296 3.62 -1.47 8.16
CA ASN A 296 3.93 -0.67 9.35
C ASN A 296 2.75 -0.63 10.34
N ALA A 297 1.51 -0.63 9.84
CA ALA A 297 0.30 -0.59 10.66
C ALA A 297 -0.05 -1.94 11.32
N ALA A 298 0.52 -3.04 10.81
CA ALA A 298 0.28 -4.38 11.31
C ALA A 298 1.30 -4.78 12.41
N LYS A 299 1.03 -5.91 13.05
CA LYS A 299 1.95 -6.60 13.96
C LYS A 299 2.60 -7.77 13.23
N GLY A 300 3.89 -7.99 13.43
CA GLY A 300 4.61 -9.09 12.84
C GLY A 300 5.75 -9.58 13.71
N SER A 301 6.59 -10.43 13.15
CA SER A 301 7.79 -10.97 13.79
C SER A 301 8.88 -11.21 12.75
N ARG A 302 10.09 -11.58 13.21
CA ARG A 302 11.20 -11.98 12.32
C ARG A 302 10.86 -13.18 11.43
N ASP A 303 9.89 -14.01 11.83
CA ASP A 303 9.44 -15.16 11.07
C ASP A 303 8.40 -14.81 9.98
N THR A 304 7.89 -13.56 9.98
CA THR A 304 6.99 -13.07 8.94
C THR A 304 7.78 -12.88 7.64
N ARG A 305 7.29 -13.45 6.55
CA ARG A 305 7.96 -13.40 5.26
C ARG A 305 7.29 -12.37 4.37
N LEU A 306 8.01 -11.27 4.12
CA LEU A 306 7.52 -10.16 3.29
C LEU A 306 7.98 -10.30 1.83
N PRO A 307 7.25 -9.65 0.89
CA PRO A 307 7.76 -9.38 -0.45
C PRO A 307 9.10 -8.63 -0.38
N SER A 308 10.02 -8.90 -1.32
CA SER A 308 11.41 -8.41 -1.28
C SER A 308 11.58 -6.88 -1.36
N TRP A 309 10.56 -6.15 -1.80
CA TRP A 309 10.58 -4.67 -1.88
C TRP A 309 10.02 -3.98 -0.63
N LEU A 310 9.43 -4.74 0.31
CA LEU A 310 8.97 -4.22 1.59
C LEU A 310 10.03 -4.45 2.67
N LYS A 311 10.21 -3.46 3.52
CA LYS A 311 11.15 -3.52 4.64
C LYS A 311 10.45 -4.08 5.88
N MET A 312 11.15 -4.91 6.62
CA MET A 312 10.71 -5.36 7.96
C MET A 312 10.63 -4.14 8.88
N PRO A 313 9.47 -3.84 9.50
CA PRO A 313 9.38 -2.75 10.45
C PRO A 313 10.23 -2.99 11.70
N ASP A 314 10.95 -1.98 12.18
CA ASP A 314 11.82 -2.09 13.37
C ASP A 314 11.06 -2.55 14.63
N HIS A 315 9.80 -2.16 14.77
CA HIS A 315 8.97 -2.56 15.91
C HIS A 315 8.57 -4.04 15.92
N TRP A 316 8.72 -4.76 14.78
CA TRP A 316 8.52 -6.22 14.71
C TRP A 316 9.72 -6.99 15.28
N GLU A 317 10.91 -6.39 15.25
CA GLU A 317 12.14 -7.01 15.74
C GLU A 317 12.21 -7.02 17.27
N SER A 318 11.57 -6.07 17.91
CA SER A 318 11.72 -5.83 19.35
C SER A 318 10.87 -6.77 20.25
N GLY A 319 10.04 -7.66 19.68
CA GLY A 319 9.40 -8.78 20.41
C GLY A 319 8.63 -8.41 21.70
N ARG A 320 8.05 -7.18 21.82
CA ARG A 320 7.32 -6.72 23.00
C ARG A 320 5.85 -6.52 22.73
#